data_3ceef494d5f3c4c5d9105208a454f962
#
_entry.id   3ceef494d5f3c4c5d9105208a454f962
#
_cell.length_a   1.000
_cell.length_b   1.000
_cell.length_c   1.000
_cell.angle_alpha   90.00
_cell.angle_beta   90.00
_cell.angle_gamma   90.00
#
_symmetry.space_group_name_H-M   'P 1'
#
loop_
_entity.id
_entity.type
_entity.pdbx_description
1 polymer ?
#
loop_
_entity_poly.entity_id
_entity_poly.type
_entity_poly.pdbx_seq_one_letter_code
_entity_poly.pdbx_strand_id
1 'polypeptide(L)'
;ENIAELTKERIRRAAAKAKAENTMFTGDTGFRVFKLNTSNIRAWNPNPEDLAQTLFNHQDHLVMGRTETDVLYELLLKLGLDLCVPIEQQQIAGKTVHSIGGGVLLACLAEQITRDQVEDLAQGIIAWHKAQAPASDSTCVFRDSAFVDDIAKTNLAAILSQAGIKNVRSL
;
A
#
# COMPACT_ATOMS: atom_id res chain seq x y z
N GLU A 1 -32.22 5.04 0.79
CA GLU A 1 -31.59 4.34 -0.36
C GLU A 1 -31.04 5.38 -1.34
N ASN A 2 -29.83 5.22 -1.78
CA ASN A 2 -29.23 6.06 -2.79
C ASN A 2 -28.89 5.24 -4.05
N ILE A 3 -28.64 5.92 -5.17
CA ILE A 3 -28.34 5.27 -6.46
C ILE A 3 -27.15 4.31 -6.36
N ALA A 4 -26.16 4.60 -5.51
CA ALA A 4 -25.00 3.73 -5.33
C ALA A 4 -25.37 2.39 -4.70
N GLU A 5 -26.28 2.35 -3.71
CA GLU A 5 -26.76 1.12 -3.12
C GLU A 5 -27.55 0.26 -4.11
N LEU A 6 -28.42 0.90 -4.90
CA LEU A 6 -29.15 0.22 -5.98
C LEU A 6 -28.19 -0.37 -7.03
N THR A 7 -27.14 0.37 -7.38
CA THR A 7 -26.12 -0.09 -8.32
C THR A 7 -25.37 -1.30 -7.79
N LYS A 8 -24.92 -1.27 -6.54
CA LYS A 8 -24.25 -2.42 -5.89
C LYS A 8 -25.12 -3.67 -5.93
N GLU A 9 -26.40 -3.51 -5.56
CA GLU A 9 -27.34 -4.62 -5.55
C GLU A 9 -27.60 -5.15 -6.97
N ARG A 10 -27.73 -4.29 -7.95
CA ARG A 10 -27.90 -4.68 -9.36
C ARG A 10 -26.71 -5.48 -9.85
N ILE A 11 -25.48 -5.07 -9.54
CA ILE A 11 -24.26 -5.80 -9.91
C ILE A 11 -24.23 -7.17 -9.25
N ARG A 12 -24.56 -7.28 -7.95
CA ARG A 12 -24.63 -8.57 -7.24
C ARG A 12 -25.62 -9.53 -7.87
N ARG A 13 -26.83 -9.03 -8.20
CA ARG A 13 -27.88 -9.85 -8.87
C ARG A 13 -27.45 -10.28 -10.26
N ALA A 14 -26.82 -9.41 -11.04
CA ALA A 14 -26.29 -9.74 -12.35
C ALA A 14 -25.21 -10.84 -12.27
N ALA A 15 -24.29 -10.71 -11.31
CA ALA A 15 -23.26 -11.71 -11.06
C ALA A 15 -23.85 -13.09 -10.66
N ALA A 16 -24.82 -13.08 -9.75
CA ALA A 16 -25.52 -14.30 -9.34
C ALA A 16 -26.24 -14.97 -10.51
N LYS A 17 -26.92 -14.18 -11.34
CA LYS A 17 -27.60 -14.67 -12.53
C LYS A 17 -26.63 -15.28 -13.54
N ALA A 18 -25.52 -14.61 -13.83
CA ALA A 18 -24.49 -15.11 -14.75
C ALA A 18 -23.91 -16.46 -14.28
N LYS A 19 -23.67 -16.63 -12.98
CA LYS A 19 -23.21 -17.91 -12.40
C LYS A 19 -24.27 -19.01 -12.48
N ALA A 20 -25.54 -18.66 -12.30
CA ALA A 20 -26.65 -19.62 -12.35
C ALA A 20 -26.93 -20.10 -13.78
N GLU A 21 -26.83 -19.20 -14.75
CA GLU A 21 -27.08 -19.52 -16.18
C GLU A 21 -25.91 -20.25 -16.85
N ASN A 22 -24.69 -20.08 -16.34
CA ASN A 22 -23.49 -20.74 -16.86
C ASN A 22 -22.67 -21.34 -15.72
N THR A 23 -22.88 -22.63 -15.47
CA THR A 23 -22.17 -23.40 -14.44
C THR A 23 -20.65 -23.52 -14.68
N MET A 24 -20.18 -23.28 -15.90
CA MET A 24 -18.77 -23.27 -16.27
C MET A 24 -18.14 -21.85 -16.21
N PHE A 25 -18.89 -20.86 -15.74
CA PHE A 25 -18.40 -19.50 -15.63
C PHE A 25 -17.33 -19.39 -14.54
N THR A 26 -16.09 -19.11 -14.94
CA THR A 26 -14.92 -18.94 -14.06
C THR A 26 -14.47 -17.49 -13.93
N GLY A 27 -15.21 -16.56 -14.54
CA GLY A 27 -14.87 -15.13 -14.52
C GLY A 27 -15.00 -14.51 -13.15
N ASP A 28 -14.21 -13.48 -12.87
CA ASP A 28 -14.33 -12.67 -11.67
C ASP A 28 -15.65 -11.88 -11.70
N THR A 29 -16.40 -11.99 -10.62
CA THR A 29 -17.66 -11.27 -10.40
C THR A 29 -17.52 -10.27 -9.24
N GLY A 30 -16.33 -10.09 -8.71
CA GLY A 30 -16.04 -9.11 -7.67
C GLY A 30 -16.11 -7.68 -8.21
N PHE A 31 -16.31 -6.74 -7.30
CA PHE A 31 -16.16 -5.31 -7.58
C PHE A 31 -15.69 -4.59 -6.32
N ARG A 32 -14.97 -3.51 -6.52
CA ARG A 32 -14.52 -2.65 -5.42
C ARG A 32 -15.38 -1.40 -5.37
N VAL A 33 -15.60 -0.89 -4.17
CA VAL A 33 -16.38 0.33 -3.95
C VAL A 33 -15.49 1.35 -3.25
N PHE A 34 -15.31 2.49 -3.88
CA PHE A 34 -14.53 3.58 -3.33
C PHE A 34 -15.42 4.79 -3.07
N LYS A 35 -15.06 5.54 -2.04
CA LYS A 35 -15.66 6.82 -1.72
C LYS A 35 -14.56 7.87 -1.73
N LEU A 36 -14.70 8.89 -2.56
CA LEU A 36 -13.76 10.00 -2.57
C LEU A 36 -13.78 10.72 -1.21
N ASN A 37 -12.60 10.95 -0.68
CA ASN A 37 -12.38 11.68 0.57
C ASN A 37 -11.15 12.58 0.42
N THR A 38 -10.83 13.33 1.47
CA THR A 38 -9.58 14.10 1.56
C THR A 38 -8.37 13.16 1.58
N SER A 39 -7.19 13.68 1.23
CA SER A 39 -5.92 12.94 1.31
C SER A 39 -5.71 12.34 2.71
N ASN A 40 -5.12 11.16 2.75
CA ASN A 40 -4.69 10.50 3.99
C ASN A 40 -3.38 11.09 4.53
N ILE A 41 -2.69 11.88 3.70
CA ILE A 41 -1.45 12.57 4.06
C ILE A 41 -1.79 14.01 4.42
N ARG A 42 -1.31 14.48 5.55
CA ARG A 42 -1.47 15.86 5.97
C ARG A 42 -0.75 16.80 5.01
N ALA A 43 -1.46 17.82 4.53
CA ALA A 43 -0.82 18.87 3.74
C ALA A 43 0.17 19.65 4.62
N TRP A 44 1.35 19.92 4.09
CA TRP A 44 2.30 20.81 4.74
C TRP A 44 1.76 22.25 4.72
N ASN A 45 1.30 22.71 5.88
CA ASN A 45 0.82 24.08 6.08
C ASN A 45 1.42 24.62 7.39
N PRO A 46 2.67 25.10 7.34
CA PRO A 46 3.38 25.57 8.53
C PRO A 46 2.75 26.85 9.08
N ASN A 47 2.63 26.91 10.43
CA ASN A 47 2.31 28.16 11.10
C ASN A 47 3.61 28.99 11.24
N PRO A 48 3.73 30.16 10.59
CA PRO A 48 4.94 30.98 10.67
C PRO A 48 5.25 31.47 12.10
N GLU A 49 4.23 31.58 12.97
CA GLU A 49 4.38 32.06 14.34
C GLU A 49 4.85 30.97 15.30
N ASP A 50 4.64 29.69 14.96
CA ASP A 50 5.07 28.53 15.74
C ASP A 50 5.53 27.37 14.85
N LEU A 51 6.69 27.54 14.28
CA LEU A 51 7.28 26.55 13.38
C LEU A 51 7.68 25.27 14.13
N ALA A 52 8.15 25.39 15.37
CA ALA A 52 8.58 24.25 16.19
C ALA A 52 7.40 23.31 16.47
N GLN A 53 6.27 23.85 16.91
CA GLN A 53 5.06 23.07 17.14
C GLN A 53 4.51 22.48 15.84
N THR A 54 4.61 23.21 14.73
CA THR A 54 4.20 22.71 13.42
C THR A 54 5.04 21.51 13.01
N LEU A 55 6.35 21.55 13.16
CA LEU A 55 7.25 20.42 12.88
C LEU A 55 6.92 19.22 13.77
N PHE A 56 6.68 19.45 15.05
CA PHE A 56 6.29 18.39 15.98
C PHE A 56 4.97 17.71 15.57
N ASN A 57 3.98 18.50 15.18
CA ASN A 57 2.68 18.00 14.73
C ASN A 57 2.73 17.24 13.40
N HIS A 58 3.78 17.45 12.59
CA HIS A 58 3.99 16.80 11.30
C HIS A 58 4.93 15.58 11.38
N GLN A 59 5.42 15.21 12.56
CA GLN A 59 6.14 13.96 12.75
C GLN A 59 5.31 12.76 12.29
N ASP A 60 4.00 12.80 12.56
CA ASP A 60 3.06 11.84 11.98
C ASP A 60 2.30 12.51 10.82
N HIS A 61 2.78 12.27 9.60
CA HIS A 61 2.24 12.87 8.37
C HIS A 61 0.93 12.25 7.91
N LEU A 62 0.46 11.16 8.54
CA LEU A 62 -0.82 10.55 8.23
C LEU A 62 -1.96 11.19 9.03
N VAL A 63 -3.12 11.26 8.42
CA VAL A 63 -4.35 11.71 9.07
C VAL A 63 -4.83 10.63 10.04
N MET A 64 -5.13 11.02 11.26
CA MET A 64 -5.60 10.11 12.31
C MET A 64 -6.88 9.38 11.88
N GLY A 65 -6.97 8.08 12.19
CA GLY A 65 -8.14 7.24 11.89
C GLY A 65 -8.19 6.72 10.46
N ARG A 66 -7.12 6.88 9.67
CA ARG A 66 -6.98 6.25 8.35
C ARG A 66 -6.38 4.85 8.49
N THR A 67 -6.88 3.92 7.69
CA THR A 67 -6.36 2.55 7.65
C THR A 67 -5.18 2.43 6.69
N GLU A 68 -4.35 1.39 6.86
CA GLU A 68 -3.30 1.07 5.87
C GLU A 68 -3.87 0.91 4.46
N THR A 69 -5.07 0.36 4.33
CA THR A 69 -5.76 0.19 3.05
C THR A 69 -6.10 1.54 2.42
N ASP A 70 -6.54 2.54 3.19
CA ASP A 70 -6.81 3.88 2.67
C ASP A 70 -5.54 4.52 2.10
N VAL A 71 -4.43 4.41 2.85
CA VAL A 71 -3.12 4.91 2.42
C VAL A 71 -2.62 4.18 1.17
N LEU A 72 -2.79 2.85 1.13
CA LEU A 72 -2.40 2.03 -0.01
C LEU A 72 -3.14 2.46 -1.29
N TYR A 73 -4.46 2.65 -1.23
CA TYR A 73 -5.22 3.08 -2.40
C TYR A 73 -4.89 4.51 -2.83
N GLU A 74 -4.60 5.41 -1.91
CA GLU A 74 -4.09 6.74 -2.26
C GLU A 74 -2.73 6.66 -2.96
N LEU A 75 -1.84 5.77 -2.50
CA LEU A 75 -0.55 5.52 -3.13
C LEU A 75 -0.73 5.01 -4.56
N LEU A 76 -1.66 4.06 -4.79
CA LEU A 76 -1.98 3.57 -6.14
C LEU A 76 -2.43 4.71 -7.05
N LEU A 77 -3.33 5.58 -6.58
CA LEU A 77 -3.79 6.75 -7.33
C LEU A 77 -2.64 7.70 -7.67
N LYS A 78 -1.78 8.00 -6.70
CA LYS A 78 -0.62 8.90 -6.90
C LYS A 78 0.42 8.33 -7.87
N LEU A 79 0.57 7.01 -7.91
CA LEU A 79 1.46 6.33 -8.85
C LEU A 79 0.81 6.06 -10.21
N GLY A 80 -0.47 6.41 -10.39
CA GLY A 80 -1.21 6.18 -11.63
C GLY A 80 -1.50 4.71 -11.91
N LEU A 81 -1.54 3.87 -10.87
CA LEU A 81 -1.85 2.45 -10.99
C LEU A 81 -3.37 2.23 -10.99
N ASP A 82 -3.81 1.22 -11.73
CA ASP A 82 -5.22 0.82 -11.74
C ASP A 82 -5.63 0.29 -10.36
N LEU A 83 -6.79 0.72 -9.88
CA LEU A 83 -7.32 0.29 -8.59
C LEU A 83 -7.86 -1.15 -8.62
N CYS A 84 -8.01 -1.74 -9.80
CA CYS A 84 -8.46 -3.13 -9.97
C CYS A 84 -7.32 -4.14 -10.07
N VAL A 85 -6.04 -3.69 -10.04
CA VAL A 85 -4.90 -4.61 -10.03
C VAL A 85 -4.97 -5.60 -8.86
N PRO A 86 -4.50 -6.85 -9.03
CA PRO A 86 -4.38 -7.79 -7.93
C PRO A 86 -3.51 -7.23 -6.81
N ILE A 87 -3.97 -7.35 -5.59
CA ILE A 87 -3.24 -7.00 -4.38
C ILE A 87 -3.13 -8.26 -3.54
N GLU A 88 -1.92 -8.69 -3.33
CA GLU A 88 -1.58 -9.79 -2.43
C GLU A 88 -0.94 -9.22 -1.17
N GLN A 89 -1.01 -9.98 -0.07
CA GLN A 89 -0.39 -9.58 1.18
C GLN A 89 0.28 -10.76 1.85
N GLN A 90 1.42 -10.50 2.46
CA GLN A 90 2.18 -11.48 3.22
C GLN A 90 2.69 -10.88 4.52
N GLN A 91 2.73 -11.70 5.57
CA GLN A 91 3.39 -11.32 6.82
C GLN A 91 4.88 -11.62 6.73
N ILE A 92 5.71 -10.59 6.86
CA ILE A 92 7.17 -10.67 6.82
C ILE A 92 7.73 -9.95 8.04
N ALA A 93 8.52 -10.62 8.84
CA ALA A 93 9.07 -10.09 10.11
C ALA A 93 7.99 -9.48 11.04
N GLY A 94 6.77 -10.05 11.03
CA GLY A 94 5.63 -9.54 11.80
C GLY A 94 5.00 -8.26 11.24
N LYS A 95 5.34 -7.85 10.02
CA LYS A 95 4.75 -6.72 9.32
C LYS A 95 3.96 -7.18 8.11
N THR A 96 2.85 -6.49 7.82
CA THR A 96 2.10 -6.73 6.60
C THR A 96 2.81 -6.05 5.43
N VAL A 97 3.17 -6.83 4.43
CA VAL A 97 3.71 -6.32 3.17
C VAL A 97 2.69 -6.61 2.07
N HIS A 98 2.37 -5.59 1.30
CA HIS A 98 1.45 -5.68 0.16
C HIS A 98 2.26 -5.78 -1.13
N SER A 99 1.87 -6.70 -2.00
CA SER A 99 2.36 -6.78 -3.38
C SER A 99 1.24 -6.44 -4.34
N ILE A 100 1.48 -5.50 -5.21
CA ILE A 100 0.53 -4.98 -6.16
C ILE A 100 1.05 -5.24 -7.57
N GLY A 101 0.16 -5.78 -8.43
CA GLY A 101 0.51 -6.06 -9.81
C GLY A 101 1.62 -7.10 -9.98
N GLY A 102 1.64 -8.15 -9.11
CA GLY A 102 2.62 -9.22 -9.20
C GLY A 102 4.06 -8.75 -8.90
N GLY A 103 4.25 -7.90 -7.89
CA GLY A 103 5.56 -7.46 -7.44
C GLY A 103 6.09 -6.17 -8.08
N VAL A 104 5.31 -5.50 -8.93
CA VAL A 104 5.68 -4.19 -9.51
C VAL A 104 5.73 -3.10 -8.44
N LEU A 105 4.79 -3.14 -7.50
CA LEU A 105 4.81 -2.29 -6.32
C LEU A 105 4.76 -3.16 -5.07
N LEU A 106 5.70 -2.98 -4.17
CA LEU A 106 5.73 -3.57 -2.84
C LEU A 106 5.56 -2.46 -1.81
N ALA A 107 4.63 -2.61 -0.88
CA ALA A 107 4.35 -1.58 0.12
C ALA A 107 4.31 -2.18 1.52
N CYS A 108 5.12 -1.63 2.43
CA CYS A 108 5.06 -1.92 3.86
C CYS A 108 4.69 -0.62 4.59
N LEU A 109 3.44 -0.53 5.05
CA LEU A 109 2.88 0.66 5.68
C LEU A 109 2.79 0.53 7.21
N ALA A 110 3.56 -0.38 7.78
CA ALA A 110 3.63 -0.60 9.21
C ALA A 110 3.96 0.70 9.98
N GLU A 111 3.43 0.84 11.17
CA GLU A 111 3.65 2.02 12.01
C GLU A 111 5.04 2.09 12.61
N GLN A 112 5.69 0.94 12.81
CA GLN A 112 7.03 0.86 13.40
C GLN A 112 7.85 -0.26 12.77
N ILE A 113 9.11 0.04 12.45
CA ILE A 113 10.14 -0.91 11.99
C ILE A 113 11.37 -0.69 12.85
N THR A 114 11.74 -1.70 13.64
CA THR A 114 12.92 -1.65 14.51
C THR A 114 14.16 -2.09 13.74
N ARG A 115 15.35 -1.73 14.24
CA ARG A 115 16.64 -2.12 13.63
C ARG A 115 16.76 -3.64 13.45
N ASP A 116 16.34 -4.41 14.47
CA ASP A 116 16.43 -5.87 14.47
C ASP A 116 15.54 -6.51 13.40
N GLN A 117 14.47 -5.82 12.98
CA GLN A 117 13.54 -6.30 11.96
C GLN A 117 13.98 -5.98 10.52
N VAL A 118 14.91 -5.04 10.35
CA VAL A 118 15.30 -4.52 9.02
C VAL A 118 15.81 -5.62 8.12
N GLU A 119 16.72 -6.47 8.59
CA GLU A 119 17.33 -7.51 7.79
C GLU A 119 16.31 -8.59 7.41
N ASP A 120 15.55 -9.11 8.36
CA ASP A 120 14.53 -10.13 8.13
C ASP A 120 13.42 -9.61 7.20
N LEU A 121 13.01 -8.36 7.39
CA LEU A 121 12.02 -7.71 6.53
C LEU A 121 12.54 -7.57 5.10
N ALA A 122 13.77 -7.10 4.92
CA ALA A 122 14.38 -6.94 3.61
C ALA A 122 14.54 -8.29 2.90
N GLN A 123 15.07 -9.30 3.59
CA GLN A 123 15.26 -10.64 3.01
C GLN A 123 13.92 -11.30 2.63
N GLY A 124 12.91 -11.15 3.47
CA GLY A 124 11.57 -11.66 3.18
C GLY A 124 10.94 -10.95 1.95
N ILE A 125 11.09 -9.64 1.83
CA ILE A 125 10.63 -8.87 0.65
C ILE A 125 11.36 -9.36 -0.61
N ILE A 126 12.69 -9.53 -0.54
CA ILE A 126 13.51 -10.01 -1.66
C ILE A 126 13.08 -11.42 -2.10
N ALA A 127 12.87 -12.32 -1.14
CA ALA A 127 12.43 -13.68 -1.43
C ALA A 127 11.05 -13.68 -2.13
N TRP A 128 10.12 -12.90 -1.63
CA TRP A 128 8.79 -12.80 -2.22
C TRP A 128 8.81 -12.14 -3.60
N HIS A 129 9.55 -11.05 -3.75
CA HIS A 129 9.78 -10.39 -5.05
C HIS A 129 10.34 -11.35 -6.10
N LYS A 130 11.35 -12.15 -5.74
CA LYS A 130 11.93 -13.17 -6.64
C LYS A 130 10.93 -14.25 -7.00
N ALA A 131 10.08 -14.67 -6.07
CA ALA A 131 9.05 -15.67 -6.33
C ALA A 131 7.96 -15.16 -7.29
N GLN A 132 7.63 -13.87 -7.23
CA GLN A 132 6.65 -13.24 -8.12
C GLN A 132 7.22 -12.94 -9.52
N ALA A 133 8.53 -12.83 -9.64
CA ALA A 133 9.25 -12.58 -10.92
C ALA A 133 8.60 -11.47 -11.78
N PRO A 134 8.48 -10.23 -11.26
CA PRO A 134 7.80 -9.14 -11.96
C PRO A 134 8.44 -8.87 -13.32
N ALA A 135 7.61 -8.57 -14.32
CA ALA A 135 8.04 -8.32 -15.68
C ALA A 135 8.67 -6.93 -15.89
N SER A 136 8.62 -6.05 -14.90
CA SER A 136 9.14 -4.68 -14.96
C SER A 136 9.91 -4.32 -13.69
N ASP A 137 10.55 -3.17 -13.70
CA ASP A 137 11.21 -2.62 -12.51
C ASP A 137 10.21 -2.47 -11.37
N SER A 138 10.64 -2.88 -10.18
CA SER A 138 9.84 -2.83 -8.97
C SER A 138 10.14 -1.61 -8.14
N THR A 139 9.09 -1.06 -7.54
CA THR A 139 9.18 0.01 -6.55
C THR A 139 8.80 -0.55 -5.18
N CYS A 140 9.60 -0.24 -4.17
CA CYS A 140 9.28 -0.57 -2.78
C CYS A 140 8.99 0.71 -2.00
N VAL A 141 7.87 0.74 -1.26
CA VAL A 141 7.43 1.93 -0.51
C VAL A 141 7.28 1.57 0.95
N PHE A 142 7.82 2.44 1.81
CA PHE A 142 7.72 2.35 3.26
C PHE A 142 7.13 3.64 3.82
N ARG A 143 6.55 3.56 5.00
CA ARG A 143 6.17 4.73 5.78
C ARG A 143 7.44 5.34 6.39
N ASP A 144 7.70 6.63 6.14
CA ASP A 144 8.91 7.31 6.62
C ASP A 144 9.00 7.31 8.15
N SER A 145 7.91 7.67 8.81
CA SER A 145 7.80 7.71 10.27
C SER A 145 7.86 6.33 10.96
N ALA A 146 7.86 5.23 10.20
CA ALA A 146 7.94 3.89 10.79
C ALA A 146 9.34 3.53 11.28
N PHE A 147 10.37 4.13 10.71
CA PHE A 147 11.75 3.81 11.08
C PHE A 147 12.14 4.49 12.40
N VAL A 148 12.76 3.70 13.26
CA VAL A 148 13.27 4.21 14.56
C VAL A 148 14.37 5.26 14.35
N ASP A 149 15.12 5.13 13.25
CA ASP A 149 16.17 6.05 12.85
C ASP A 149 16.55 5.93 11.36
N ASP A 150 17.32 6.89 10.89
CA ASP A 150 17.79 6.96 9.49
C ASP A 150 18.73 5.82 9.12
N ILE A 151 19.43 5.22 10.10
CA ILE A 151 20.34 4.09 9.86
C ILE A 151 19.52 2.86 9.46
N ALA A 152 18.44 2.57 10.17
CA ALA A 152 17.53 1.47 9.84
C ALA A 152 16.93 1.62 8.43
N LYS A 153 16.49 2.84 8.09
CA LYS A 153 15.96 3.17 6.76
C LYS A 153 17.01 2.99 5.67
N THR A 154 18.20 3.53 5.87
CA THR A 154 19.30 3.45 4.90
C THR A 154 19.77 2.02 4.68
N ASN A 155 19.90 1.23 5.74
CA ASN A 155 20.28 -0.17 5.66
C ASN A 155 19.25 -0.99 4.88
N LEU A 156 17.96 -0.82 5.17
CA LEU A 156 16.90 -1.51 4.45
C LEU A 156 16.94 -1.17 2.95
N ALA A 157 17.06 0.11 2.61
CA ALA A 157 17.16 0.55 1.23
C ALA A 157 18.40 -0.01 0.52
N ALA A 158 19.55 -0.08 1.21
CA ALA A 158 20.77 -0.65 0.67
C ALA A 158 20.64 -2.15 0.37
N ILE A 159 20.06 -2.93 1.30
CA ILE A 159 19.85 -4.36 1.12
C ILE A 159 18.91 -4.64 -0.07
N LEU A 160 17.80 -3.90 -0.17
CA LEU A 160 16.85 -4.03 -1.28
C LEU A 160 17.50 -3.65 -2.62
N SER A 161 18.26 -2.56 -2.66
CA SER A 161 18.98 -2.09 -3.86
C SER A 161 20.01 -3.10 -4.35
N GLN A 162 20.78 -3.71 -3.45
CA GLN A 162 21.74 -4.77 -3.77
C GLN A 162 21.08 -6.01 -4.39
N ALA A 163 19.83 -6.28 -3.99
CA ALA A 163 19.05 -7.38 -4.54
C ALA A 163 18.32 -7.05 -5.86
N GLY A 164 18.50 -5.83 -6.39
CA GLY A 164 17.93 -5.40 -7.66
C GLY A 164 16.65 -4.55 -7.55
N ILE A 165 16.09 -4.33 -6.35
CA ILE A 165 14.97 -3.44 -6.12
C ILE A 165 15.51 -2.02 -5.91
N LYS A 166 15.77 -1.31 -7.02
CA LYS A 166 16.47 -0.01 -6.99
C LYS A 166 15.59 1.17 -6.59
N ASN A 167 14.28 1.06 -6.80
CA ASN A 167 13.34 2.14 -6.51
C ASN A 167 12.76 1.96 -5.10
N VAL A 168 13.47 2.40 -4.09
CA VAL A 168 12.98 2.43 -2.71
C VAL A 168 12.56 3.85 -2.37
N ARG A 169 11.33 4.02 -1.90
CA ARG A 169 10.74 5.32 -1.57
C ARG A 169 10.13 5.29 -0.18
N SER A 170 10.08 6.43 0.46
CA SER A 170 9.27 6.65 1.67
C SER A 170 8.08 7.55 1.36
N LEU A 171 7.03 7.34 2.13
CA LEU A 171 5.77 8.05 2.05
C LEU A 171 5.73 9.09 3.17
#